data_53377b7bae08b715a2157ad5e8f57f2c
#
_entry.id   53377b7bae08b715a2157ad5e8f57f2c
#
_cell.length_a   1.000
_cell.length_b   1.000
_cell.length_c   1.000
_cell.angle_alpha   90.00
_cell.angle_beta   90.00
_cell.angle_gamma   90.00
#
_symmetry.space_group_name_H-M   'P 1'
#
loop_
_entity.id
_entity.type
_entity.pdbx_description
1 polymer ?
#
loop_
_entity_poly.entity_id
_entity_poly.type
_entity_poly.pdbx_seq_one_letter_code
_entity_poly.pdbx_strand_id
1 'polypeptide(L)'
;MQHAWLEQALELTDVSWWPVLRHGLAAVVAADADYLERLAQDDYLPTNGRIFTAFAQPLDAVRYVLVGEGPYPREQSATGVCFMDGAVDALWSSSGLSKQVNRATSLRNFMKMLMVADGLLTPESTTGEVVADVAQRAQAPEAHFIQTLPELQNNLHANGFLLLNAALVFRPHVPPPKEAKAWRPFLEVVLEALADRAGQAPPTLVLWGKIAALLQAMPVTTQFPQAVAEHPYNLSFIKNKDMQQLFGPMRLLAAKNLQ
;
A
#
# COMPACT_ATOMS: atom_id res chain seq x y z
N MET A 1 -11.89 0.13 28.27
CA MET A 1 -11.56 -1.34 28.22
C MET A 1 -10.62 -1.55 27.06
N GLN A 2 -9.47 -2.15 27.29
CA GLN A 2 -8.55 -2.53 26.21
C GLN A 2 -9.18 -3.73 25.48
N HIS A 3 -9.44 -3.57 24.18
CA HIS A 3 -9.96 -4.67 23.37
C HIS A 3 -8.82 -5.67 23.12
N ALA A 4 -8.85 -6.84 23.74
CA ALA A 4 -7.79 -7.85 23.68
C ALA A 4 -7.39 -8.23 22.23
N TRP A 5 -8.36 -8.24 21.29
CA TRP A 5 -8.10 -8.51 19.88
C TRP A 5 -7.23 -7.44 19.19
N LEU A 6 -7.30 -6.17 19.64
CA LEU A 6 -6.44 -5.10 19.14
C LEU A 6 -5.01 -5.21 19.71
N GLU A 7 -4.86 -5.64 20.94
CA GLU A 7 -3.53 -5.88 21.51
C GLU A 7 -2.79 -7.00 20.76
N GLN A 8 -3.48 -8.09 20.38
CA GLN A 8 -2.90 -9.12 19.52
C GLN A 8 -2.50 -8.58 18.15
N ALA A 9 -3.31 -7.68 17.57
CA ALA A 9 -2.98 -7.07 16.28
C ALA A 9 -1.73 -6.18 16.34
N LEU A 10 -1.40 -5.57 17.50
CA LEU A 10 -0.17 -4.81 17.71
C LEU A 10 1.08 -5.68 17.66
N GLU A 11 1.01 -6.96 18.01
CA GLU A 11 2.15 -7.88 17.93
C GLU A 11 2.68 -8.08 16.50
N LEU A 12 1.87 -7.78 15.48
CA LEU A 12 2.25 -7.82 14.07
C LEU A 12 2.94 -6.53 13.58
N THR A 13 3.16 -5.56 14.48
CA THR A 13 3.72 -4.25 14.15
C THR A 13 5.08 -4.03 14.80
N ASP A 14 5.86 -3.09 14.25
CA ASP A 14 7.04 -2.61 14.94
C ASP A 14 6.66 -1.83 16.20
N VAL A 15 7.40 -2.04 17.29
CA VAL A 15 7.12 -1.45 18.61
C VAL A 15 7.11 0.08 18.62
N SER A 16 7.82 0.72 17.68
CA SER A 16 7.86 2.18 17.55
C SER A 16 6.48 2.78 17.23
N TRP A 17 5.57 1.99 16.66
CA TRP A 17 4.21 2.41 16.34
C TRP A 17 3.23 2.29 17.51
N TRP A 18 3.51 1.51 18.54
CA TRP A 18 2.53 1.20 19.58
C TRP A 18 1.89 2.43 20.24
N PRO A 19 2.65 3.49 20.62
CA PRO A 19 2.04 4.70 21.16
C PRO A 19 1.09 5.38 20.17
N VAL A 20 1.50 5.46 18.89
CA VAL A 20 0.73 6.09 17.81
C VAL A 20 -0.56 5.32 17.54
N LEU A 21 -0.48 3.98 17.41
CA LEU A 21 -1.64 3.13 17.13
C LEU A 21 -2.65 3.19 18.27
N ARG A 22 -2.21 3.15 19.53
CA ARG A 22 -3.09 3.32 20.70
C ARG A 22 -3.75 4.70 20.74
N HIS A 23 -3.00 5.75 20.43
CA HIS A 23 -3.56 7.11 20.33
C HIS A 23 -4.59 7.19 19.19
N GLY A 24 -4.30 6.63 18.03
CA GLY A 24 -5.23 6.57 16.90
C GLY A 24 -6.52 5.84 17.23
N LEU A 25 -6.44 4.70 17.94
CA LEU A 25 -7.62 3.98 18.42
C LEU A 25 -8.43 4.80 19.44
N ALA A 26 -7.75 5.52 20.35
CA ALA A 26 -8.43 6.41 21.29
C ALA A 26 -9.15 7.55 20.55
N ALA A 27 -8.58 8.08 19.46
CA ALA A 27 -9.22 9.09 18.61
C ALA A 27 -10.48 8.56 17.92
N VAL A 28 -10.46 7.29 17.45
CA VAL A 28 -11.67 6.63 16.90
C VAL A 28 -12.76 6.53 17.96
N VAL A 29 -12.42 6.07 19.16
CA VAL A 29 -13.37 5.98 20.29
C VAL A 29 -13.91 7.36 20.70
N ALA A 30 -13.07 8.38 20.68
CA ALA A 30 -13.51 9.76 20.98
C ALA A 30 -14.52 10.29 19.95
N ALA A 31 -14.40 9.88 18.68
CA ALA A 31 -15.32 10.25 17.61
C ALA A 31 -16.61 9.42 17.59
N ASP A 32 -16.54 8.14 17.95
CA ASP A 32 -17.67 7.19 18.05
C ASP A 32 -17.35 6.14 19.11
N ALA A 33 -17.90 6.35 20.33
CA ALA A 33 -17.57 5.56 21.52
C ALA A 33 -17.83 4.05 21.36
N ASP A 34 -18.82 3.67 20.55
CA ASP A 34 -19.24 2.28 20.39
C ASP A 34 -18.67 1.62 19.13
N TYR A 35 -17.90 2.37 18.31
CA TYR A 35 -17.45 1.86 17.00
C TYR A 35 -16.62 0.58 17.13
N LEU A 36 -15.61 0.58 18.00
CA LEU A 36 -14.72 -0.58 18.16
C LEU A 36 -15.42 -1.78 18.80
N GLU A 37 -16.42 -1.56 19.66
CA GLU A 37 -17.23 -2.64 20.25
C GLU A 37 -18.12 -3.28 19.18
N ARG A 38 -18.76 -2.46 18.35
CA ARG A 38 -19.53 -2.98 17.20
C ARG A 38 -18.66 -3.71 16.21
N LEU A 39 -17.46 -3.19 15.91
CA LEU A 39 -16.51 -3.83 15.01
C LEU A 39 -16.05 -5.20 15.54
N ALA A 40 -15.80 -5.33 16.83
CA ALA A 40 -15.40 -6.60 17.48
C ALA A 40 -16.46 -7.70 17.38
N GLN A 41 -17.72 -7.34 17.14
CA GLN A 41 -18.85 -8.26 17.01
C GLN A 41 -19.24 -8.50 15.55
N ASP A 42 -18.53 -7.90 14.61
CA ASP A 42 -18.86 -7.91 13.19
C ASP A 42 -17.85 -8.74 12.37
N ASP A 43 -18.30 -9.20 11.21
CA ASP A 43 -17.42 -9.83 10.21
C ASP A 43 -16.70 -8.74 9.42
N TYR A 44 -15.38 -8.69 9.53
CA TYR A 44 -14.56 -7.73 8.81
C TYR A 44 -13.29 -8.35 8.23
N LEU A 45 -12.75 -7.70 7.22
CA LEU A 45 -11.45 -8.00 6.61
C LEU A 45 -10.46 -6.86 6.87
N PRO A 46 -9.17 -7.15 7.04
CA PRO A 46 -8.52 -8.46 7.00
C PRO A 46 -8.77 -9.26 8.30
N THR A 47 -8.83 -10.59 8.17
CA THR A 47 -8.95 -11.52 9.30
C THR A 47 -7.62 -11.73 10.04
N ASN A 48 -7.64 -12.51 11.13
CA ASN A 48 -6.43 -12.97 11.86
C ASN A 48 -5.56 -11.84 12.42
N GLY A 49 -6.16 -10.76 12.91
CA GLY A 49 -5.43 -9.65 13.53
C GLY A 49 -4.60 -8.78 12.58
N ARG A 50 -4.72 -8.98 11.25
CA ARG A 50 -3.90 -8.28 10.24
C ARG A 50 -4.28 -6.82 9.99
N ILE A 51 -5.14 -6.24 10.81
CA ILE A 51 -5.61 -4.85 10.67
C ILE A 51 -4.45 -3.82 10.69
N PHE A 52 -3.34 -4.11 11.36
CA PHE A 52 -2.18 -3.22 11.48
C PHE A 52 -0.93 -3.72 10.73
N THR A 53 -1.04 -4.71 9.85
CA THR A 53 0.11 -5.29 9.14
C THR A 53 0.94 -4.25 8.35
N ALA A 54 0.32 -3.15 7.91
CA ALA A 54 1.03 -2.05 7.25
C ALA A 54 2.14 -1.43 8.12
N PHE A 55 2.05 -1.54 9.45
CA PHE A 55 2.97 -0.94 10.42
C PHE A 55 4.10 -1.89 10.86
N ALA A 56 4.44 -2.87 10.04
CA ALA A 56 5.49 -3.85 10.36
C ALA A 56 6.93 -3.31 10.29
N GLN A 57 7.17 -2.16 9.67
CA GLN A 57 8.47 -1.50 9.62
C GLN A 57 8.59 -0.40 10.70
N PRO A 58 9.79 -0.04 11.16
CA PRO A 58 9.98 1.06 12.11
C PRO A 58 9.42 2.40 11.63
N LEU A 59 8.87 3.20 12.55
CA LEU A 59 8.33 4.53 12.26
C LEU A 59 9.36 5.44 11.58
N ASP A 60 10.60 5.42 12.05
CA ASP A 60 11.69 6.27 11.52
C ASP A 60 12.16 5.82 10.13
N ALA A 61 11.88 4.58 9.72
CA ALA A 61 12.21 4.07 8.40
C ALA A 61 11.28 4.59 7.30
N VAL A 62 10.12 5.17 7.67
CA VAL A 62 9.12 5.64 6.70
C VAL A 62 9.62 6.88 5.95
N ARG A 63 9.70 6.76 4.62
CA ARG A 63 10.09 7.83 3.68
C ARG A 63 8.96 8.20 2.72
N TYR A 64 8.07 7.25 2.46
CA TYR A 64 6.92 7.38 1.58
C TYR A 64 5.68 6.78 2.25
N VAL A 65 4.53 7.39 2.03
CA VAL A 65 3.24 6.83 2.45
C VAL A 65 2.37 6.68 1.23
N LEU A 66 2.13 5.46 0.79
CA LEU A 66 1.12 5.16 -0.23
C LEU A 66 -0.20 4.87 0.48
N VAL A 67 -1.23 5.67 0.16
CA VAL A 67 -2.54 5.52 0.79
C VAL A 67 -3.54 4.96 -0.21
N GLY A 68 -4.20 3.84 0.17
CA GLY A 68 -5.35 3.27 -0.53
C GLY A 68 -6.66 3.57 0.16
N GLU A 69 -7.78 3.23 -0.48
CA GLU A 69 -9.11 3.48 0.05
C GLU A 69 -9.43 2.56 1.24
N GLY A 70 -9.14 1.27 1.12
CA GLY A 70 -9.41 0.24 2.12
C GLY A 70 -9.04 -1.17 1.67
N PRO A 71 -9.22 -2.18 2.52
CA PRO A 71 -8.90 -3.57 2.19
C PRO A 71 -9.77 -4.11 1.04
N TYR A 72 -9.22 -5.08 0.31
CA TYR A 72 -9.97 -5.81 -0.71
C TYR A 72 -11.17 -6.57 -0.09
N PRO A 73 -12.29 -6.72 -0.83
CA PRO A 73 -13.52 -7.33 -0.33
C PRO A 73 -13.52 -8.87 -0.36
N ARG A 74 -12.33 -9.49 -0.27
CA ARG A 74 -12.14 -10.95 -0.25
C ARG A 74 -11.07 -11.30 0.76
N GLU A 75 -11.30 -12.31 1.56
CA GLU A 75 -10.41 -12.72 2.64
C GLU A 75 -8.98 -13.02 2.14
N GLN A 76 -8.87 -13.78 1.05
CA GLN A 76 -7.57 -14.09 0.44
C GLN A 76 -6.82 -12.85 -0.04
N SER A 77 -7.53 -11.82 -0.49
CA SER A 77 -6.95 -10.59 -1.03
C SER A 77 -6.60 -9.56 0.03
N ALA A 78 -7.34 -9.56 1.17
CA ALA A 78 -7.20 -8.58 2.24
C ALA A 78 -6.01 -8.91 3.14
N THR A 79 -4.88 -8.29 2.90
CA THR A 79 -3.63 -8.52 3.64
C THR A 79 -3.43 -7.58 4.83
N GLY A 80 -4.20 -6.48 4.94
CA GLY A 80 -3.94 -5.35 5.83
C GLY A 80 -2.94 -4.34 5.26
N VAL A 81 -2.38 -4.62 4.08
CA VAL A 81 -1.42 -3.76 3.37
C VAL A 81 -2.08 -3.20 2.12
N CYS A 82 -2.01 -1.89 1.94
CA CYS A 82 -2.55 -1.21 0.78
C CYS A 82 -1.94 -1.74 -0.52
N PHE A 83 -2.76 -1.89 -1.56
CA PHE A 83 -2.34 -2.26 -2.91
C PHE A 83 -1.82 -3.70 -3.08
N MET A 84 -1.47 -4.40 -2.01
CA MET A 84 -0.95 -5.77 -2.02
C MET A 84 -2.09 -6.79 -1.93
N ASP A 85 -2.56 -7.29 -3.08
CA ASP A 85 -3.60 -8.33 -3.17
C ASP A 85 -3.02 -9.70 -2.83
N GLY A 86 -3.37 -10.27 -1.68
CA GLY A 86 -2.89 -11.58 -1.24
C GLY A 86 -3.29 -12.77 -2.14
N ALA A 87 -4.20 -12.56 -3.09
CA ALA A 87 -4.53 -13.56 -4.10
C ALA A 87 -3.55 -13.58 -5.29
N VAL A 88 -2.61 -12.63 -5.34
CA VAL A 88 -1.55 -12.57 -6.35
C VAL A 88 -0.26 -13.06 -5.74
N ASP A 89 0.30 -14.12 -6.30
CA ASP A 89 1.60 -14.68 -5.92
C ASP A 89 2.63 -14.39 -7.01
N ALA A 90 2.65 -15.17 -8.08
CA ALA A 90 3.59 -15.02 -9.17
C ALA A 90 3.32 -13.75 -10.00
N LEU A 91 4.38 -13.00 -10.32
CA LEU A 91 4.31 -11.80 -11.16
C LEU A 91 4.37 -12.14 -12.65
N TRP A 92 5.09 -13.20 -13.03
CA TRP A 92 5.43 -13.53 -14.40
C TRP A 92 4.79 -14.84 -14.86
N SER A 93 4.64 -14.97 -16.16
CA SER A 93 4.33 -16.19 -16.89
C SER A 93 5.18 -16.28 -18.15
N SER A 94 5.22 -17.43 -18.82
CA SER A 94 5.95 -17.60 -20.08
C SER A 94 5.53 -16.67 -21.21
N SER A 95 4.34 -16.07 -21.12
CA SER A 95 3.77 -15.16 -22.12
C SER A 95 3.66 -13.71 -21.67
N GLY A 96 4.31 -13.32 -20.56
CA GLY A 96 4.25 -11.97 -20.02
C GLY A 96 3.92 -11.93 -18.51
N LEU A 97 3.14 -10.95 -18.09
CA LEU A 97 2.64 -10.91 -16.71
C LEU A 97 1.70 -12.10 -16.43
N SER A 98 1.71 -12.58 -15.19
CA SER A 98 0.87 -13.71 -14.78
C SER A 98 -0.63 -13.41 -14.97
N LYS A 99 -1.44 -14.47 -15.02
CA LYS A 99 -2.90 -14.34 -15.12
C LYS A 99 -3.49 -13.56 -13.92
N GLN A 100 -2.92 -13.71 -12.74
CA GLN A 100 -3.34 -13.02 -11.52
C GLN A 100 -3.05 -11.51 -11.64
N VAL A 101 -1.84 -11.13 -12.04
CA VAL A 101 -1.48 -9.72 -12.29
C VAL A 101 -2.33 -9.11 -13.40
N ASN A 102 -2.56 -9.84 -14.51
CA ASN A 102 -3.38 -9.34 -15.61
C ASN A 102 -4.84 -9.05 -15.22
N ARG A 103 -5.38 -9.79 -14.24
CA ARG A 103 -6.72 -9.54 -13.68
C ARG A 103 -6.75 -8.36 -12.70
N ALA A 104 -5.66 -8.10 -12.00
CA ALA A 104 -5.48 -6.98 -11.10
C ALA A 104 -5.04 -5.73 -11.87
N THR A 105 -5.98 -5.03 -12.52
CA THR A 105 -5.71 -3.94 -13.46
C THR A 105 -4.73 -2.90 -12.94
N SER A 106 -4.90 -2.47 -11.69
CA SER A 106 -4.02 -1.46 -11.06
C SER A 106 -2.60 -1.99 -10.89
N LEU A 107 -2.44 -3.22 -10.39
CA LEU A 107 -1.13 -3.86 -10.26
C LEU A 107 -0.47 -4.08 -11.63
N ARG A 108 -1.23 -4.54 -12.62
CA ARG A 108 -0.74 -4.71 -13.99
C ARG A 108 -0.17 -3.41 -14.57
N ASN A 109 -0.90 -2.31 -14.43
CA ASN A 109 -0.47 -1.02 -14.96
C ASN A 109 0.71 -0.45 -14.16
N PHE A 110 0.75 -0.66 -12.84
CA PHE A 110 1.90 -0.31 -12.00
C PHE A 110 3.16 -1.10 -12.41
N MET A 111 3.06 -2.42 -12.60
CA MET A 111 4.16 -3.25 -13.10
C MET A 111 4.67 -2.75 -14.46
N LYS A 112 3.78 -2.40 -15.39
CA LYS A 112 4.17 -1.84 -16.69
C LYS A 112 4.85 -0.48 -16.56
N MET A 113 4.36 0.39 -15.67
CA MET A 113 5.01 1.67 -15.36
C MET A 113 6.43 1.44 -14.81
N LEU A 114 6.62 0.48 -13.91
CA LEU A 114 7.95 0.11 -13.39
C LEU A 114 8.87 -0.39 -14.52
N MET A 115 8.36 -1.23 -15.44
CA MET A 115 9.14 -1.69 -16.59
C MET A 115 9.57 -0.53 -17.50
N VAL A 116 8.70 0.47 -17.68
CA VAL A 116 9.05 1.68 -18.44
C VAL A 116 10.09 2.50 -17.68
N ALA A 117 9.92 2.70 -16.40
CA ALA A 117 10.84 3.44 -15.53
C ALA A 117 12.24 2.78 -15.47
N ASP A 118 12.29 1.46 -15.55
CA ASP A 118 13.54 0.67 -15.58
C ASP A 118 14.17 0.55 -16.98
N GLY A 119 13.53 1.14 -18.02
CA GLY A 119 14.01 1.10 -19.39
C GLY A 119 13.85 -0.28 -20.07
N LEU A 120 13.00 -1.14 -19.50
CA LEU A 120 12.69 -2.47 -20.06
C LEU A 120 11.63 -2.41 -21.16
N LEU A 121 10.76 -1.39 -21.12
CA LEU A 121 9.75 -1.09 -22.12
C LEU A 121 9.81 0.39 -22.51
N THR A 122 9.24 0.72 -23.67
CA THR A 122 8.98 2.12 -24.02
C THR A 122 7.52 2.48 -23.69
N PRO A 123 7.20 3.76 -23.42
CA PRO A 123 5.83 4.18 -23.14
C PRO A 123 4.82 3.86 -24.25
N GLU A 124 5.29 3.72 -25.50
CA GLU A 124 4.49 3.43 -26.70
C GLU A 124 4.26 1.93 -26.89
N SER A 125 5.10 1.08 -26.29
CA SER A 125 5.07 -0.37 -26.49
C SER A 125 5.09 -1.10 -25.15
N THR A 126 3.88 -1.36 -24.62
CA THR A 126 3.67 -1.93 -23.27
C THR A 126 2.74 -3.16 -23.29
N THR A 127 2.61 -3.83 -24.45
CA THR A 127 1.70 -4.98 -24.61
C THR A 127 2.32 -6.06 -25.51
N GLY A 128 1.71 -7.25 -25.51
CA GLY A 128 2.10 -8.34 -26.43
C GLY A 128 3.52 -8.84 -26.23
N GLU A 129 4.23 -9.03 -27.34
CA GLU A 129 5.56 -9.65 -27.38
C GLU A 129 6.60 -8.94 -26.52
N VAL A 130 6.58 -7.61 -26.49
CA VAL A 130 7.59 -6.87 -25.68
C VAL A 130 7.48 -7.14 -24.18
N VAL A 131 6.28 -7.37 -23.67
CA VAL A 131 6.08 -7.77 -22.26
C VAL A 131 6.46 -9.24 -22.07
N ALA A 132 6.22 -10.09 -23.06
CA ALA A 132 6.65 -11.49 -23.03
C ALA A 132 8.17 -11.60 -23.00
N ASP A 133 8.89 -10.80 -23.79
CA ASP A 133 10.36 -10.75 -23.78
C ASP A 133 10.92 -10.34 -22.41
N VAL A 134 10.31 -9.33 -21.77
CA VAL A 134 10.70 -8.97 -20.39
C VAL A 134 10.45 -10.11 -19.42
N ALA A 135 9.30 -10.80 -19.52
CA ALA A 135 8.97 -11.92 -18.65
C ALA A 135 9.90 -13.12 -18.84
N GLN A 136 10.28 -13.43 -20.07
CA GLN A 136 11.29 -14.48 -20.36
C GLN A 136 12.64 -14.15 -19.73
N ARG A 137 13.08 -12.90 -19.86
CA ARG A 137 14.29 -12.41 -19.20
C ARG A 137 14.18 -12.48 -17.67
N ALA A 138 13.02 -12.10 -17.12
CA ALA A 138 12.79 -12.13 -15.67
C ALA A 138 12.78 -13.55 -15.10
N GLN A 139 12.38 -14.57 -15.87
CA GLN A 139 12.32 -15.97 -15.47
C GLN A 139 13.58 -16.77 -15.84
N ALA A 140 14.58 -16.17 -16.47
CA ALA A 140 15.83 -16.85 -16.77
C ALA A 140 16.56 -17.26 -15.47
N PRO A 141 17.27 -18.39 -15.43
CA PRO A 141 17.89 -18.92 -14.21
C PRO A 141 18.87 -17.96 -13.52
N GLU A 142 19.50 -17.06 -14.28
CA GLU A 142 20.45 -16.05 -13.77
C GLU A 142 19.83 -14.65 -13.67
N ALA A 143 18.50 -14.54 -13.76
CA ALA A 143 17.82 -13.27 -13.72
C ALA A 143 17.82 -12.69 -12.29
N HIS A 144 18.15 -11.41 -12.19
CA HIS A 144 18.05 -10.67 -10.94
C HIS A 144 16.73 -9.88 -10.90
N PHE A 145 15.60 -10.60 -11.08
CA PHE A 145 14.26 -10.04 -11.01
C PHE A 145 13.46 -10.68 -9.88
N ILE A 146 12.63 -9.88 -9.21
CA ILE A 146 11.63 -10.42 -8.28
C ILE A 146 10.65 -11.32 -9.04
N GLN A 147 10.17 -12.37 -8.38
CA GLN A 147 9.24 -13.36 -8.96
C GLN A 147 7.83 -13.25 -8.42
N THR A 148 7.65 -12.71 -7.21
CA THR A 148 6.39 -12.73 -6.47
C THR A 148 5.97 -11.33 -6.02
N LEU A 149 4.68 -11.16 -5.74
CA LEU A 149 4.15 -9.91 -5.17
C LEU A 149 4.70 -9.63 -3.76
N PRO A 150 4.90 -10.63 -2.87
CA PRO A 150 5.60 -10.39 -1.60
C PRO A 150 7.01 -9.81 -1.76
N GLU A 151 7.78 -10.21 -2.78
CA GLU A 151 9.09 -9.61 -3.06
C GLU A 151 8.98 -8.14 -3.50
N LEU A 152 7.95 -7.80 -4.30
CA LEU A 152 7.67 -6.40 -4.63
C LEU A 152 7.32 -5.58 -3.38
N GLN A 153 6.50 -6.13 -2.48
CA GLN A 153 6.18 -5.52 -1.20
C GLN A 153 7.45 -5.31 -0.35
N ASN A 154 8.32 -6.30 -0.26
CA ASN A 154 9.58 -6.20 0.45
C ASN A 154 10.50 -5.10 -0.13
N ASN A 155 10.55 -4.99 -1.46
CA ASN A 155 11.28 -3.92 -2.12
C ASN A 155 10.70 -2.53 -1.83
N LEU A 156 9.38 -2.39 -1.79
CA LEU A 156 8.72 -1.14 -1.36
C LEU A 156 9.05 -0.81 0.11
N HIS A 157 8.92 -1.77 1.02
CA HIS A 157 9.29 -1.59 2.43
C HIS A 157 10.76 -1.19 2.59
N ALA A 158 11.68 -1.86 1.88
CA ALA A 158 13.11 -1.54 1.92
C ALA A 158 13.45 -0.14 1.36
N ASN A 159 12.55 0.46 0.58
CA ASN A 159 12.62 1.86 0.16
C ASN A 159 11.85 2.81 1.10
N GLY A 160 11.32 2.31 2.23
CA GLY A 160 10.66 3.09 3.25
C GLY A 160 9.18 3.39 2.97
N PHE A 161 8.48 2.56 2.18
CA PHE A 161 7.04 2.74 1.97
C PHE A 161 6.22 2.19 3.12
N LEU A 162 5.41 3.06 3.73
CA LEU A 162 4.24 2.67 4.51
C LEU A 162 3.06 2.51 3.54
N LEU A 163 2.56 1.28 3.40
CA LEU A 163 1.46 0.93 2.49
C LEU A 163 0.14 0.92 3.28
N LEU A 164 -0.44 2.09 3.50
CA LEU A 164 -1.55 2.32 4.43
C LEU A 164 -2.89 2.39 3.71
N ASN A 165 -3.96 1.85 4.29
CA ASN A 165 -5.33 2.08 3.87
C ASN A 165 -5.98 3.20 4.69
N ALA A 166 -6.79 4.06 4.06
CA ALA A 166 -7.55 5.10 4.74
C ALA A 166 -8.64 4.53 5.67
N ALA A 167 -9.26 3.41 5.27
CA ALA A 167 -10.05 2.56 6.14
C ALA A 167 -9.27 1.28 6.43
N LEU A 168 -9.07 0.93 7.69
CA LEU A 168 -8.28 -0.26 8.06
C LEU A 168 -9.06 -1.57 7.90
N VAL A 169 -10.39 -1.50 7.81
CA VAL A 169 -11.23 -2.67 7.66
C VAL A 169 -12.21 -2.52 6.48
N PHE A 170 -12.65 -3.63 5.96
CA PHE A 170 -13.78 -3.75 5.04
C PHE A 170 -14.88 -4.59 5.68
N ARG A 171 -16.12 -4.09 5.64
CA ARG A 171 -17.34 -4.82 6.06
C ARG A 171 -18.33 -4.84 4.90
N PRO A 172 -18.85 -6.03 4.49
CA PRO A 172 -19.67 -6.14 3.28
C PRO A 172 -20.95 -5.29 3.27
N HIS A 173 -21.50 -5.03 4.45
CA HIS A 173 -22.75 -4.28 4.64
C HIS A 173 -22.55 -2.79 4.98
N VAL A 174 -21.29 -2.32 5.05
CA VAL A 174 -20.95 -0.92 5.31
C VAL A 174 -20.39 -0.27 4.05
N PRO A 175 -20.99 0.83 3.56
CA PRO A 175 -20.44 1.55 2.41
C PRO A 175 -19.01 2.04 2.68
N PRO A 176 -18.06 1.88 1.73
CA PRO A 176 -16.66 2.27 1.92
C PRO A 176 -16.44 3.72 2.41
N PRO A 177 -17.21 4.74 1.96
CA PRO A 177 -17.05 6.09 2.49
C PRO A 177 -17.41 6.24 3.97
N LYS A 178 -18.37 5.42 4.45
CA LYS A 178 -18.75 5.41 5.87
C LYS A 178 -17.64 4.78 6.71
N GLU A 179 -17.03 3.71 6.20
CA GLU A 179 -15.88 3.08 6.86
C GLU A 179 -14.69 4.03 6.92
N ALA A 180 -14.33 4.65 5.80
CA ALA A 180 -13.25 5.64 5.74
C ALA A 180 -13.47 6.82 6.70
N LYS A 181 -14.73 7.28 6.85
CA LYS A 181 -15.07 8.33 7.83
C LYS A 181 -14.82 7.88 9.26
N ALA A 182 -15.12 6.63 9.60
CA ALA A 182 -14.90 6.10 10.96
C ALA A 182 -13.41 5.99 11.31
N TRP A 183 -12.55 5.65 10.32
CA TRP A 183 -11.11 5.52 10.49
C TRP A 183 -10.34 6.83 10.28
N ARG A 184 -10.99 7.89 9.84
CA ARG A 184 -10.34 9.19 9.62
C ARG A 184 -9.58 9.72 10.84
N PRO A 185 -10.13 9.69 12.08
CA PRO A 185 -9.37 10.16 13.26
C PRO A 185 -8.08 9.37 13.50
N PHE A 186 -8.10 8.05 13.24
CA PHE A 186 -6.90 7.22 13.31
C PHE A 186 -5.86 7.65 12.28
N LEU A 187 -6.27 7.85 11.04
CA LEU A 187 -5.38 8.27 9.95
C LEU A 187 -4.74 9.63 10.25
N GLU A 188 -5.51 10.59 10.81
CA GLU A 188 -5.00 11.90 11.21
C GLU A 188 -3.88 11.76 12.25
N VAL A 189 -4.06 10.95 13.29
CA VAL A 189 -3.04 10.68 14.32
C VAL A 189 -1.77 10.04 13.71
N VAL A 190 -1.92 9.09 12.80
CA VAL A 190 -0.78 8.46 12.12
C VAL A 190 0.01 9.49 11.30
N LEU A 191 -0.69 10.36 10.56
CA LEU A 191 -0.05 11.40 9.77
C LEU A 191 0.62 12.45 10.65
N GLU A 192 -0.02 12.89 11.74
CA GLU A 192 0.58 13.80 12.72
C GLU A 192 1.89 13.23 13.29
N ALA A 193 1.88 11.96 13.71
CA ALA A 193 3.08 11.30 14.21
C ALA A 193 4.20 11.20 13.16
N LEU A 194 3.86 11.05 11.87
CA LEU A 194 4.82 11.06 10.77
C LEU A 194 5.35 12.45 10.46
N ALA A 195 4.55 13.50 10.64
CA ALA A 195 4.97 14.88 10.46
C ALA A 195 5.91 15.37 11.60
N ASP A 196 5.63 14.92 12.83
CA ASP A 196 6.29 15.39 14.05
C ASP A 196 7.56 14.61 14.43
N ARG A 197 8.08 13.75 13.53
CA ARG A 197 9.30 12.95 13.82
C ARG A 197 10.50 13.85 14.09
N ALA A 198 11.08 13.73 15.28
CA ALA A 198 12.20 14.55 15.72
C ALA A 198 13.40 14.45 14.75
N GLY A 199 13.83 15.58 14.19
CA GLY A 199 15.02 15.66 13.34
C GLY A 199 14.87 15.05 11.93
N GLN A 200 13.67 14.66 11.52
CA GLN A 200 13.39 14.14 10.20
C GLN A 200 12.38 15.00 9.45
N ALA A 201 12.57 15.12 8.12
CA ALA A 201 11.55 15.68 7.27
C ALA A 201 10.34 14.75 7.17
N PRO A 202 9.11 15.29 7.01
CA PRO A 202 7.93 14.48 6.73
C PRO A 202 8.12 13.60 5.48
N PRO A 203 7.61 12.36 5.47
CA PRO A 203 7.68 11.49 4.30
C PRO A 203 6.87 12.05 3.13
N THR A 204 7.14 11.61 1.91
CA THR A 204 6.32 11.96 0.75
C THR A 204 5.02 11.16 0.75
N LEU A 205 3.88 11.84 0.67
CA LEU A 205 2.58 11.19 0.41
C LEU A 205 2.47 10.86 -1.07
N VAL A 206 2.23 9.58 -1.38
CA VAL A 206 1.96 9.09 -2.74
C VAL A 206 0.46 8.86 -2.87
N LEU A 207 -0.21 9.69 -3.65
CA LEU A 207 -1.67 9.82 -3.69
C LEU A 207 -2.20 9.54 -5.08
N TRP A 208 -2.98 8.45 -5.25
CA TRP A 208 -3.49 8.01 -6.53
C TRP A 208 -5.01 8.15 -6.64
N GLY A 209 -5.47 8.88 -7.64
CA GLY A 209 -6.88 8.99 -7.95
C GLY A 209 -7.69 9.71 -6.85
N LYS A 210 -8.86 9.17 -6.50
CA LYS A 210 -9.80 9.83 -5.57
C LYS A 210 -9.28 10.00 -4.14
N ILE A 211 -8.38 9.13 -3.70
CA ILE A 211 -7.82 9.21 -2.35
C ILE A 211 -7.02 10.52 -2.16
N ALA A 212 -6.45 11.05 -3.25
CA ALA A 212 -5.75 12.34 -3.20
C ALA A 212 -6.65 13.47 -2.67
N ALA A 213 -7.86 13.61 -3.21
CA ALA A 213 -8.80 14.64 -2.78
C ALA A 213 -9.23 14.47 -1.31
N LEU A 214 -9.40 13.21 -0.87
CA LEU A 214 -9.77 12.91 0.52
C LEU A 214 -8.65 13.33 1.49
N LEU A 215 -7.40 12.99 1.19
CA LEU A 215 -6.28 13.35 2.04
C LEU A 215 -5.98 14.85 1.98
N GLN A 216 -6.01 15.46 0.80
CA GLN A 216 -5.77 16.90 0.64
C GLN A 216 -6.80 17.77 1.40
N ALA A 217 -7.97 17.24 1.73
CA ALA A 217 -8.94 17.89 2.60
C ALA A 217 -8.58 17.82 4.10
N MET A 218 -7.51 17.11 4.48
CA MET A 218 -7.04 16.98 5.87
C MET A 218 -5.92 18.01 6.11
N PRO A 219 -6.05 18.94 7.08
CA PRO A 219 -5.05 20.00 7.30
C PRO A 219 -3.63 19.49 7.52
N VAL A 220 -3.45 18.36 8.19
CA VAL A 220 -2.13 17.77 8.47
C VAL A 220 -1.34 17.49 7.20
N THR A 221 -1.99 17.17 6.09
CA THR A 221 -1.32 16.78 4.84
C THR A 221 -0.59 17.94 4.15
N THR A 222 -0.86 19.18 4.54
CA THR A 222 -0.13 20.38 4.06
C THR A 222 1.34 20.39 4.50
N GLN A 223 1.69 19.61 5.51
CA GLN A 223 3.06 19.50 6.03
C GLN A 223 3.92 18.52 5.20
N PHE A 224 3.31 17.76 4.29
CA PHE A 224 3.98 16.69 3.55
C PHE A 224 4.28 17.08 2.11
N PRO A 225 5.45 16.72 1.57
CA PRO A 225 5.63 16.62 0.13
C PRO A 225 4.61 15.65 -0.46
N GLN A 226 4.05 15.94 -1.64
CA GLN A 226 3.02 15.12 -2.26
C GLN A 226 3.40 14.73 -3.68
N ALA A 227 3.32 13.45 -4.01
CA ALA A 227 3.42 12.90 -5.35
C ALA A 227 2.02 12.43 -5.78
N VAL A 228 1.34 13.21 -6.61
CA VAL A 228 -0.06 12.98 -6.99
C VAL A 228 -0.13 12.48 -8.43
N ALA A 229 -0.92 11.44 -8.67
CA ALA A 229 -1.18 10.90 -9.99
C ALA A 229 -2.63 10.39 -10.12
N GLU A 230 -3.03 10.12 -11.36
CA GLU A 230 -4.22 9.32 -11.62
C GLU A 230 -4.06 7.92 -11.00
N HIS A 231 -5.19 7.27 -10.71
CA HIS A 231 -5.15 5.91 -10.18
C HIS A 231 -4.55 4.93 -11.20
N PRO A 232 -3.70 3.95 -10.80
CA PRO A 232 -3.13 2.96 -11.71
C PRO A 232 -4.13 2.12 -12.49
N TYR A 233 -5.41 2.17 -12.13
CA TYR A 233 -6.48 1.59 -12.94
C TYR A 233 -6.51 2.18 -14.35
N ASN A 234 -6.12 3.43 -14.53
CA ASN A 234 -6.06 4.11 -15.82
C ASN A 234 -4.80 3.72 -16.59
N LEU A 235 -4.93 3.47 -17.89
CA LEU A 235 -3.78 3.13 -18.76
C LEU A 235 -2.76 4.28 -18.88
N SER A 236 -3.18 5.54 -18.74
CA SER A 236 -2.31 6.71 -18.74
C SER A 236 -1.25 6.66 -17.64
N PHE A 237 -1.54 5.99 -16.52
CA PHE A 237 -0.59 5.82 -15.41
C PHE A 237 0.73 5.18 -15.86
N ILE A 238 0.71 4.28 -16.85
CA ILE A 238 1.91 3.63 -17.38
C ILE A 238 2.90 4.67 -17.95
N LYS A 239 2.38 5.78 -18.50
CA LYS A 239 3.13 6.87 -19.11
C LYS A 239 3.36 8.06 -18.17
N ASN A 240 2.91 7.99 -16.92
CA ASN A 240 3.03 9.08 -15.97
C ASN A 240 4.51 9.31 -15.60
N LYS A 241 5.05 10.45 -16.03
CA LYS A 241 6.48 10.76 -15.87
C LYS A 241 6.88 10.99 -14.43
N ASP A 242 6.01 11.59 -13.61
CA ASP A 242 6.31 11.87 -12.21
C ASP A 242 6.42 10.54 -11.43
N MET A 243 5.54 9.58 -11.73
CA MET A 243 5.62 8.24 -11.13
C MET A 243 6.86 7.48 -11.62
N GLN A 244 7.21 7.58 -12.90
CA GLN A 244 8.44 6.98 -13.42
C GLN A 244 9.69 7.60 -12.75
N GLN A 245 9.71 8.91 -12.53
CA GLN A 245 10.81 9.60 -11.83
C GLN A 245 10.90 9.20 -10.36
N LEU A 246 9.74 9.05 -9.69
CA LEU A 246 9.67 8.62 -8.29
C LEU A 246 10.17 7.18 -8.11
N PHE A 247 9.64 6.25 -8.90
CA PHE A 247 9.88 4.81 -8.70
C PHE A 247 11.12 4.27 -9.44
N GLY A 248 11.55 4.90 -10.53
CA GLY A 248 12.67 4.41 -11.35
C GLY A 248 13.97 4.21 -10.56
N PRO A 249 14.43 5.19 -9.75
CA PRO A 249 15.65 5.02 -8.95
C PRO A 249 15.58 3.89 -7.91
N MET A 250 14.38 3.45 -7.54
CA MET A 250 14.16 2.41 -6.52
C MET A 250 14.41 1.00 -7.03
N ARG A 251 14.38 0.79 -8.37
CA ARG A 251 14.63 -0.49 -9.03
C ARG A 251 13.78 -1.62 -8.43
N LEU A 252 12.49 -1.38 -8.29
CA LEU A 252 11.59 -2.27 -7.54
C LEU A 252 11.43 -3.66 -8.17
N LEU A 253 11.73 -3.81 -9.46
CA LEU A 253 11.70 -5.11 -10.16
C LEU A 253 12.98 -5.92 -9.97
N ALA A 254 14.05 -5.34 -9.40
CA ALA A 254 15.28 -6.06 -9.15
C ALA A 254 15.16 -6.93 -7.90
N ALA A 255 15.60 -8.19 -7.99
CA ALA A 255 15.81 -9.04 -6.82
C ALA A 255 16.95 -8.45 -5.99
N LYS A 256 16.70 -8.16 -4.72
CA LYS A 256 17.77 -7.82 -3.77
C LYS A 256 18.35 -9.12 -3.27
N ASN A 257 19.65 -9.33 -3.48
CA ASN A 257 20.34 -10.43 -2.81
C ASN A 257 20.13 -10.25 -1.30
N LEU A 258 19.46 -11.22 -0.66
CA LEU A 258 19.43 -11.32 0.78
C LEU A 258 20.90 -11.56 1.22
N GLN A 259 21.57 -10.49 1.65
CA GLN A 259 22.85 -10.60 2.37
C GLN A 259 22.58 -11.00 3.80
#